data_76d92d2eaa135ab1883db2698a92cadc
#
_entry.id   76d92d2eaa135ab1883db2698a92cadc
#
_cell.length_a   1.000
_cell.length_b   1.000
_cell.length_c   1.000
_cell.angle_alpha   90.00
_cell.angle_beta   90.00
_cell.angle_gamma   90.00
#
_symmetry.space_group_name_H-M   'P 1'
#
loop_
_entity.id
_entity.type
_entity.pdbx_description
1 polymer ?
#
loop_
_entity_poly.entity_id
_entity_poly.type
_entity_poly.pdbx_seq_one_letter_code
_entity_poly.pdbx_strand_id
1 'polypeptide(L)'
;LGEAIPKSLNLRGYSSPAERCVETATLIMKAHQEVGGVATRNRVVEGLGVFYVLDQMKMFMAMQEAGSMVNFQKNWFSENVTADILMPARASAEIIARLALEKLKEKPESPQLDLLVSHDFTIYLLKDQLLRQDSSRYPDVIYLDGLAFFEREGKTFIQSHHEPAMELKL
;
A
#
# COMPACT_ATOMS: atom_id res chain seq x y z
N LEU A 1 0.86 -4.47 16.39
CA LEU A 1 0.84 -3.18 15.70
C LEU A 1 -0.24 -2.25 16.28
N GLY A 2 -1.51 -2.69 16.38
CA GLY A 2 -2.61 -1.85 16.90
C GLY A 2 -2.32 -1.26 18.27
N GLU A 3 -1.77 -2.03 19.18
CA GLU A 3 -1.39 -1.58 20.53
C GLU A 3 -0.26 -0.53 20.52
N ALA A 4 0.60 -0.54 19.50
CA ALA A 4 1.71 0.41 19.36
C ALA A 4 1.28 1.76 18.76
N ILE A 5 0.08 1.87 18.21
CA ILE A 5 -0.45 3.13 17.69
C ILE A 5 -0.79 4.06 18.87
N PRO A 6 -0.32 5.32 18.86
CA PRO A 6 -0.63 6.27 19.94
C PRO A 6 -2.14 6.42 20.14
N LYS A 7 -2.61 6.26 21.39
CA LYS A 7 -4.04 6.35 21.76
C LYS A 7 -4.68 7.70 21.43
N SER A 8 -3.86 8.75 21.30
CA SER A 8 -4.30 10.08 20.90
C SER A 8 -4.70 10.19 19.43
N LEU A 9 -4.40 9.19 18.61
CA LEU A 9 -4.77 9.14 17.21
C LEU A 9 -6.09 8.40 17.03
N ASN A 10 -7.03 9.01 16.33
CA ASN A 10 -8.22 8.31 15.84
C ASN A 10 -7.84 7.43 14.67
N LEU A 11 -8.04 6.13 14.78
CA LEU A 11 -7.71 5.16 13.73
C LEU A 11 -8.88 4.94 12.79
N ARG A 12 -8.71 5.20 11.50
CA ARG A 12 -9.66 4.81 10.46
C ARG A 12 -9.08 3.67 9.64
N GLY A 13 -9.86 2.60 9.46
CA GLY A 13 -9.44 1.41 8.70
C GLY A 13 -10.02 1.39 7.29
N TYR A 14 -9.17 1.04 6.35
CA TYR A 14 -9.50 0.75 4.96
C TYR A 14 -8.78 -0.52 4.54
N SER A 15 -9.43 -1.39 3.79
CA SER A 15 -8.79 -2.63 3.32
C SER A 15 -9.15 -2.98 1.89
N SER A 16 -8.28 -3.71 1.22
CA SER A 16 -8.64 -4.52 0.06
C SER A 16 -9.85 -5.41 0.38
N PRO A 17 -10.67 -5.79 -0.63
CA PRO A 17 -11.77 -6.74 -0.45
C PRO A 17 -11.32 -8.16 -0.08
N ALA A 18 -10.03 -8.48 -0.21
CA ALA A 18 -9.53 -9.80 0.18
C ALA A 18 -9.72 -10.04 1.69
N GLU A 19 -10.28 -11.20 2.05
CA GLU A 19 -10.64 -11.57 3.42
C GLU A 19 -9.48 -11.37 4.40
N ARG A 20 -8.26 -11.80 4.04
CA ARG A 20 -7.05 -11.61 4.85
C ARG A 20 -6.73 -10.14 5.14
N CYS A 21 -7.03 -9.23 4.19
CA CYS A 21 -6.80 -7.79 4.39
C CYS A 21 -7.87 -7.18 5.30
N VAL A 22 -9.12 -7.59 5.14
CA VAL A 22 -10.24 -7.20 6.00
C VAL A 22 -9.98 -7.64 7.45
N GLU A 23 -9.57 -8.90 7.64
CA GLU A 23 -9.25 -9.46 8.94
C GLU A 23 -8.06 -8.73 9.58
N THR A 24 -6.96 -8.53 8.83
CA THR A 24 -5.78 -7.79 9.32
C THR A 24 -6.15 -6.39 9.78
N ALA A 25 -6.89 -5.63 8.98
CA ALA A 25 -7.35 -4.29 9.36
C ALA A 25 -8.20 -4.34 10.64
N THR A 26 -9.14 -5.27 10.70
CA THR A 26 -10.05 -5.44 11.84
C THR A 26 -9.30 -5.77 13.12
N LEU A 27 -8.32 -6.68 13.07
CA LEU A 27 -7.50 -7.05 14.22
C LEU A 27 -6.64 -5.90 14.72
N ILE A 28 -6.03 -5.13 13.83
CA ILE A 28 -5.24 -3.95 14.20
C ILE A 28 -6.11 -2.91 14.89
N MET A 29 -7.28 -2.63 14.34
CA MET A 29 -8.22 -1.65 14.90
C MET A 29 -8.76 -2.09 16.26
N LYS A 30 -9.09 -3.37 16.39
CA LYS A 30 -9.55 -3.97 17.66
C LYS A 30 -8.47 -3.85 18.75
N ALA A 31 -7.22 -4.20 18.43
CA ALA A 31 -6.11 -4.08 19.37
C ALA A 31 -5.87 -2.63 19.80
N HIS A 32 -6.04 -1.65 18.91
CA HIS A 32 -5.98 -0.23 19.27
C HIS A 32 -7.09 0.17 20.25
N GLN A 33 -8.32 -0.31 20.04
CA GLN A 33 -9.45 -0.06 20.95
C GLN A 33 -9.25 -0.73 22.32
N GLU A 34 -8.72 -1.94 22.36
CA GLU A 34 -8.47 -2.69 23.61
C GLU A 34 -7.49 -1.98 24.54
N VAL A 35 -6.55 -1.20 23.99
CA VAL A 35 -5.65 -0.35 24.81
C VAL A 35 -6.21 1.05 25.07
N GLY A 36 -7.45 1.34 24.69
CA GLY A 36 -8.14 2.61 24.96
C GLY A 36 -8.02 3.68 23.89
N GLY A 37 -7.59 3.30 22.68
CA GLY A 37 -7.64 4.16 21.50
C GLY A 37 -9.04 4.20 20.89
N VAL A 38 -9.27 5.14 19.97
CA VAL A 38 -10.51 5.27 19.21
C VAL A 38 -10.30 4.77 17.79
N ALA A 39 -11.15 3.87 17.33
CA ALA A 39 -11.13 3.39 15.95
C ALA A 39 -12.52 3.36 15.33
N THR A 40 -12.60 3.65 14.03
CA THR A 40 -13.83 3.49 13.25
C THR A 40 -14.04 2.03 12.83
N ARG A 41 -15.11 1.75 12.08
CA ARG A 41 -15.29 0.48 11.38
C ARG A 41 -14.38 0.44 10.15
N ASN A 42 -13.77 -0.73 9.87
CA ASN A 42 -13.05 -0.96 8.61
C ASN A 42 -13.98 -0.78 7.39
N ARG A 43 -13.48 -0.15 6.35
CA ARG A 43 -14.16 0.07 5.07
C ARG A 43 -13.42 -0.67 3.96
N VAL A 44 -14.13 -1.50 3.22
CA VAL A 44 -13.58 -2.17 2.04
C VAL A 44 -13.47 -1.16 0.89
N VAL A 45 -12.33 -1.14 0.23
CA VAL A 45 -12.01 -0.23 -0.89
C VAL A 45 -11.38 -1.04 -2.02
N GLU A 46 -12.07 -1.14 -3.15
CA GLU A 46 -11.61 -1.89 -4.33
C GLU A 46 -10.23 -1.43 -4.83
N GLY A 47 -9.95 -0.14 -4.76
CA GLY A 47 -8.65 0.43 -5.16
C GLY A 47 -7.46 0.01 -4.28
N LEU A 48 -7.68 -0.68 -3.16
CA LEU A 48 -6.64 -1.33 -2.35
C LEU A 48 -6.43 -2.80 -2.74
N GLY A 49 -7.26 -3.34 -3.64
CA GLY A 49 -7.07 -4.66 -4.25
C GLY A 49 -6.04 -4.63 -5.37
N VAL A 50 -5.95 -5.74 -6.08
CA VAL A 50 -5.04 -5.90 -7.23
C VAL A 50 -5.72 -5.46 -8.54
N PHE A 51 -6.37 -4.30 -8.53
CA PHE A 51 -7.14 -3.76 -9.66
C PHE A 51 -6.34 -3.58 -10.95
N TYR A 52 -5.02 -3.51 -10.83
CA TYR A 52 -4.10 -3.39 -11.95
C TYR A 52 -3.90 -4.70 -12.72
N VAL A 53 -4.41 -5.82 -12.22
CA VAL A 53 -4.42 -7.11 -12.94
C VAL A 53 -5.62 -7.14 -13.87
N LEU A 54 -5.38 -7.08 -15.18
CA LEU A 54 -6.41 -7.04 -16.20
C LEU A 54 -6.78 -8.43 -16.71
N ASP A 55 -5.82 -9.36 -16.75
CA ASP A 55 -6.03 -10.76 -17.12
C ASP A 55 -5.24 -11.67 -16.17
N GLN A 56 -5.94 -12.30 -15.25
CA GLN A 56 -5.33 -13.18 -14.23
C GLN A 56 -4.67 -14.42 -14.85
N MET A 57 -5.25 -14.99 -15.91
CA MET A 57 -4.72 -16.17 -16.54
C MET A 57 -3.41 -15.86 -17.26
N LYS A 58 -3.40 -14.79 -18.07
CA LYS A 58 -2.17 -14.34 -18.75
C LYS A 58 -1.11 -13.92 -17.75
N MET A 59 -1.48 -13.25 -16.65
CA MET A 59 -0.54 -12.90 -15.59
C MET A 59 0.11 -14.15 -15.00
N PHE A 60 -0.68 -15.21 -14.71
CA PHE A 60 -0.14 -16.47 -14.20
C PHE A 60 0.84 -17.11 -15.20
N MET A 61 0.51 -17.12 -16.49
CA MET A 61 1.40 -17.64 -17.54
C MET A 61 2.70 -16.82 -17.61
N ALA A 62 2.62 -15.50 -17.61
CA ALA A 62 3.80 -14.63 -17.62
C ALA A 62 4.67 -14.80 -16.36
N MET A 63 4.07 -15.08 -15.20
CA MET A 63 4.83 -15.45 -14.00
C MET A 63 5.59 -16.76 -14.15
N GLN A 64 4.97 -17.78 -14.76
CA GLN A 64 5.63 -19.07 -15.04
C GLN A 64 6.79 -18.88 -16.01
N GLU A 65 6.61 -18.11 -17.07
CA GLU A 65 7.65 -17.80 -18.06
C GLU A 65 8.82 -17.03 -17.43
N ALA A 66 8.56 -16.12 -16.52
CA ALA A 66 9.60 -15.38 -15.79
C ALA A 66 10.43 -16.26 -14.83
N GLY A 67 9.93 -17.45 -14.51
CA GLY A 67 10.60 -18.43 -13.65
C GLY A 67 10.61 -18.07 -12.14
N SER A 68 10.32 -16.83 -11.78
CA SER A 68 10.19 -16.41 -10.39
C SER A 68 9.32 -15.14 -10.27
N MET A 69 8.71 -14.96 -9.09
CA MET A 69 7.94 -13.74 -8.77
C MET A 69 8.81 -12.48 -8.89
N VAL A 70 10.06 -12.54 -8.44
CA VAL A 70 11.00 -11.40 -8.49
C VAL A 70 11.29 -11.00 -9.94
N ASN A 71 11.53 -11.96 -10.84
CA ASN A 71 11.74 -11.66 -12.25
C ASN A 71 10.48 -11.11 -12.92
N PHE A 72 9.31 -11.67 -12.58
CA PHE A 72 8.04 -11.17 -13.08
C PHE A 72 7.79 -9.73 -12.64
N GLN A 73 8.03 -9.40 -11.38
CA GLN A 73 7.94 -8.02 -10.87
C GLN A 73 8.88 -7.06 -11.62
N LYS A 74 10.15 -7.48 -11.80
CA LYS A 74 11.13 -6.68 -12.57
C LYS A 74 10.66 -6.43 -14.00
N ASN A 75 10.14 -7.46 -14.67
CA ASN A 75 9.59 -7.31 -16.02
C ASN A 75 8.44 -6.31 -16.05
N TRP A 76 7.52 -6.39 -15.09
CA TRP A 76 6.41 -5.45 -15.01
C TRP A 76 6.87 -4.02 -14.70
N PHE A 77 7.76 -3.85 -13.72
CA PHE A 77 8.25 -2.53 -13.30
C PHE A 77 9.10 -1.84 -14.39
N SER A 78 9.70 -2.63 -15.28
CA SER A 78 10.44 -2.15 -16.46
C SER A 78 9.58 -2.08 -17.72
N GLU A 79 8.24 -2.16 -17.59
CA GLU A 79 7.27 -2.09 -18.70
C GLU A 79 7.42 -3.20 -19.76
N ASN A 80 8.00 -4.35 -19.38
CA ASN A 80 8.16 -5.51 -20.27
C ASN A 80 6.97 -6.48 -20.20
N VAL A 81 5.93 -6.17 -19.41
CA VAL A 81 4.65 -6.87 -19.40
C VAL A 81 3.63 -6.04 -20.16
N THR A 82 2.90 -6.68 -21.08
CA THR A 82 1.96 -5.98 -21.94
C THR A 82 0.74 -5.45 -21.19
N ALA A 83 0.21 -4.31 -21.65
CA ALA A 83 -0.89 -3.60 -20.98
C ALA A 83 -2.25 -4.29 -21.09
N ASP A 84 -2.35 -5.44 -21.75
CA ASP A 84 -3.52 -6.33 -21.73
C ASP A 84 -3.47 -7.35 -20.57
N ILE A 85 -2.31 -7.49 -19.91
CA ILE A 85 -2.10 -8.37 -18.76
C ILE A 85 -2.14 -7.58 -17.47
N LEU A 86 -1.31 -6.54 -17.37
CA LEU A 86 -1.24 -5.64 -16.23
C LEU A 86 -1.28 -4.18 -16.71
N MET A 87 -1.92 -3.32 -15.93
CA MET A 87 -1.79 -1.88 -16.13
C MET A 87 -0.30 -1.47 -16.02
N PRO A 88 0.13 -0.40 -16.72
CA PRO A 88 1.48 0.13 -16.56
C PRO A 88 1.82 0.38 -15.09
N ALA A 89 2.99 -0.10 -14.65
CA ALA A 89 3.38 -0.09 -13.24
C ALA A 89 3.33 1.32 -12.63
N ARG A 90 3.88 2.31 -13.33
CA ARG A 90 3.88 3.70 -12.88
C ARG A 90 2.47 4.25 -12.68
N ALA A 91 1.58 4.04 -13.64
CA ALA A 91 0.19 4.50 -13.54
C ALA A 91 -0.55 3.83 -12.36
N SER A 92 -0.34 2.52 -12.17
CA SER A 92 -0.91 1.77 -11.05
C SER A 92 -0.45 2.32 -9.69
N ALA A 93 0.85 2.59 -9.55
CA ALA A 93 1.42 3.17 -8.34
C ALA A 93 0.85 4.57 -8.05
N GLU A 94 0.70 5.41 -9.07
CA GLU A 94 0.13 6.76 -8.93
C GLU A 94 -1.34 6.73 -8.50
N ILE A 95 -2.14 5.80 -9.03
CA ILE A 95 -3.55 5.64 -8.63
C ILE A 95 -3.64 5.28 -7.14
N ILE A 96 -2.82 4.33 -6.67
CA ILE A 96 -2.80 3.94 -5.26
C ILE A 96 -2.33 5.08 -4.37
N ALA A 97 -1.27 5.78 -4.78
CA ALA A 97 -0.78 6.94 -4.04
C ALA A 97 -1.83 8.04 -3.95
N ARG A 98 -2.54 8.35 -5.04
CA ARG A 98 -3.64 9.33 -5.03
C ARG A 98 -4.75 8.94 -4.08
N LEU A 99 -5.10 7.64 -4.00
CA LEU A 99 -6.07 7.16 -3.02
C LEU A 99 -5.62 7.46 -1.56
N ALA A 100 -4.34 7.24 -1.25
CA ALA A 100 -3.78 7.59 0.06
C ALA A 100 -3.79 9.12 0.29
N LEU A 101 -3.40 9.90 -0.73
CA LEU A 101 -3.36 11.36 -0.64
C LEU A 101 -4.74 12.00 -0.49
N GLU A 102 -5.79 11.43 -1.07
CA GLU A 102 -7.17 11.91 -0.84
C GLU A 102 -7.53 11.87 0.66
N LYS A 103 -7.01 10.89 1.41
CA LYS A 103 -7.22 10.83 2.85
C LYS A 103 -6.48 11.92 3.62
N LEU A 104 -5.29 12.30 3.18
CA LEU A 104 -4.54 13.40 3.80
C LEU A 104 -5.20 14.78 3.59
N LYS A 105 -5.99 14.97 2.53
CA LYS A 105 -6.72 16.22 2.28
C LYS A 105 -7.88 16.44 3.25
N GLU A 106 -8.39 15.39 3.84
CA GLU A 106 -9.42 15.48 4.87
C GLU A 106 -8.80 16.15 6.12
N LYS A 107 -9.41 17.23 6.60
CA LYS A 107 -8.97 17.94 7.81
C LYS A 107 -9.81 17.49 9.00
N PRO A 108 -9.41 16.44 9.73
CA PRO A 108 -10.14 15.98 10.89
C PRO A 108 -10.02 16.97 12.04
N GLU A 109 -11.06 17.03 12.90
CA GLU A 109 -11.05 17.85 14.12
C GLU A 109 -10.03 17.39 15.16
N SER A 110 -9.59 16.14 15.07
CA SER A 110 -8.64 15.50 15.99
C SER A 110 -7.54 14.77 15.22
N PRO A 111 -6.36 14.55 15.83
CA PRO A 111 -5.29 13.80 15.21
C PRO A 111 -5.74 12.43 14.74
N GLN A 112 -5.39 12.04 13.52
CA GLN A 112 -5.92 10.85 12.86
C GLN A 112 -4.83 10.08 12.14
N LEU A 113 -4.99 8.77 12.11
CA LEU A 113 -4.22 7.84 11.30
C LEU A 113 -5.17 7.03 10.41
N ASP A 114 -4.94 7.05 9.10
CA ASP A 114 -5.63 6.20 8.15
C ASP A 114 -4.78 4.94 7.88
N LEU A 115 -5.31 3.79 8.25
CA LEU A 115 -4.70 2.49 8.01
C LEU A 115 -5.26 1.91 6.70
N LEU A 116 -4.41 1.76 5.69
CA LEU A 116 -4.77 1.17 4.41
C LEU A 116 -4.11 -0.21 4.29
N VAL A 117 -4.88 -1.28 4.35
CA VAL A 117 -4.37 -2.66 4.26
C VAL A 117 -4.55 -3.19 2.85
N SER A 118 -3.44 -3.54 2.21
CA SER A 118 -3.36 -4.01 0.84
C SER A 118 -2.50 -5.28 0.75
N HIS A 119 -1.83 -5.51 -0.35
CA HIS A 119 -1.06 -6.70 -0.69
C HIS A 119 0.44 -6.39 -0.75
N ASP A 120 1.28 -7.38 -0.51
CA ASP A 120 2.73 -7.32 -0.68
C ASP A 120 3.12 -6.84 -2.08
N PHE A 121 2.46 -7.36 -3.11
CA PHE A 121 2.66 -6.96 -4.50
C PHE A 121 2.44 -5.46 -4.73
N THR A 122 1.44 -4.88 -4.04
CA THR A 122 1.19 -3.43 -4.04
C THR A 122 2.31 -2.66 -3.33
N ILE A 123 2.83 -3.18 -2.22
CA ILE A 123 3.93 -2.53 -1.49
C ILE A 123 5.21 -2.54 -2.33
N TYR A 124 5.56 -3.66 -2.99
CA TYR A 124 6.68 -3.72 -3.94
C TYR A 124 6.53 -2.68 -5.06
N LEU A 125 5.34 -2.59 -5.65
CA LEU A 125 5.05 -1.62 -6.70
C LEU A 125 5.30 -0.17 -6.25
N LEU A 126 4.80 0.21 -5.08
CA LEU A 126 4.98 1.55 -4.53
C LEU A 126 6.45 1.83 -4.16
N LYS A 127 7.15 0.85 -3.58
CA LYS A 127 8.58 0.98 -3.26
C LYS A 127 9.41 1.21 -4.51
N ASP A 128 9.20 0.43 -5.56
CA ASP A 128 9.95 0.55 -6.82
C ASP A 128 9.62 1.86 -7.54
N GLN A 129 8.34 2.09 -7.84
CA GLN A 129 7.89 3.16 -8.73
C GLN A 129 7.93 4.56 -8.09
N LEU A 130 7.75 4.66 -6.78
CA LEU A 130 7.68 5.95 -6.08
C LEU A 130 8.91 6.26 -5.24
N LEU A 131 9.54 5.24 -4.64
CA LEU A 131 10.71 5.41 -3.78
C LEU A 131 12.03 5.01 -4.46
N ARG A 132 11.98 4.45 -5.67
CA ARG A 132 13.15 3.90 -6.40
C ARG A 132 13.89 2.83 -5.59
N GLN A 133 13.13 2.08 -4.80
CA GLN A 133 13.62 0.98 -3.98
C GLN A 133 13.41 -0.33 -4.72
N ASP A 134 14.37 -0.66 -5.57
CA ASP A 134 14.38 -1.91 -6.37
C ASP A 134 14.31 -3.14 -5.47
N SER A 135 13.47 -4.10 -5.83
CA SER A 135 13.29 -5.36 -5.11
C SER A 135 14.54 -6.24 -5.03
N SER A 136 15.58 -6.01 -5.86
CA SER A 136 16.88 -6.71 -5.73
C SER A 136 17.72 -6.18 -4.57
N ARG A 137 17.57 -4.90 -4.22
CA ARG A 137 18.24 -4.24 -3.09
C ARG A 137 17.40 -4.29 -1.83
N TYR A 138 16.08 -4.29 -1.97
CA TYR A 138 15.11 -4.31 -0.86
C TYR A 138 14.11 -5.46 -1.06
N PRO A 139 14.59 -6.74 -0.95
CA PRO A 139 13.80 -7.89 -1.35
C PRO A 139 12.62 -8.20 -0.42
N ASP A 140 12.64 -7.63 0.80
CA ASP A 140 11.74 -8.08 1.85
C ASP A 140 10.55 -7.13 2.01
N VAL A 141 9.39 -7.59 1.55
CA VAL A 141 8.09 -7.14 2.05
C VAL A 141 7.59 -8.25 2.97
N ILE A 142 7.77 -8.04 4.28
CA ILE A 142 7.35 -8.99 5.31
C ILE A 142 5.94 -8.66 5.82
N TYR A 143 5.38 -9.51 6.68
CA TYR A 143 4.10 -9.24 7.31
C TYR A 143 4.09 -7.91 8.05
N LEU A 144 3.06 -7.11 7.82
CA LEU A 144 2.87 -5.78 8.37
C LEU A 144 3.91 -4.74 7.92
N ASP A 145 4.67 -5.03 6.86
CA ASP A 145 5.45 -4.00 6.19
C ASP A 145 4.52 -2.99 5.50
N GLY A 146 5.00 -1.78 5.31
CA GLY A 146 4.18 -0.72 4.75
C GLY A 146 4.94 0.54 4.41
N LEU A 147 4.17 1.50 3.95
CA LEU A 147 4.60 2.84 3.57
C LEU A 147 3.78 3.86 4.34
N ALA A 148 4.41 4.92 4.79
CA ALA A 148 3.73 6.07 5.37
C ALA A 148 3.62 7.20 4.35
N PHE A 149 2.41 7.74 4.19
CA PHE A 149 2.16 8.99 3.48
C PHE A 149 1.80 10.06 4.50
N PHE A 150 2.42 11.20 4.43
CA PHE A 150 2.16 12.28 5.37
C PHE A 150 2.46 13.66 4.78
N GLU A 151 1.90 14.68 5.40
CA GLU A 151 2.13 16.08 5.06
C GLU A 151 3.05 16.73 6.10
N ARG A 152 4.02 17.51 5.63
CA ARG A 152 4.87 18.33 6.46
C ARG A 152 5.20 19.63 5.72
N GLU A 153 4.93 20.77 6.34
CA GLU A 153 5.21 22.10 5.78
C GLU A 153 4.57 22.32 4.40
N GLY A 154 3.33 21.83 4.22
CA GLY A 154 2.59 21.95 2.96
C GLY A 154 3.10 21.08 1.82
N LYS A 155 4.02 20.15 2.09
CA LYS A 155 4.54 19.18 1.13
C LYS A 155 4.14 17.77 1.53
N THR A 156 3.90 16.94 0.53
CA THR A 156 3.57 15.54 0.73
C THR A 156 4.83 14.68 0.68
N PHE A 157 4.92 13.73 1.58
CA PHE A 157 6.02 12.79 1.70
C PHE A 157 5.53 11.35 1.67
N ILE A 158 6.40 10.47 1.17
CA ILE A 158 6.27 9.02 1.27
C ILE A 158 7.52 8.46 1.94
N GLN A 159 7.37 7.44 2.77
CA GLN A 159 8.46 6.81 3.50
C GLN A 159 8.25 5.31 3.64
N SER A 160 9.31 4.52 3.45
CA SER A 160 9.43 3.13 3.91
C SER A 160 10.31 3.08 5.17
N HIS A 161 10.41 1.90 5.78
CA HIS A 161 11.31 1.71 6.92
C HIS A 161 12.80 1.63 6.54
N HIS A 162 13.13 1.52 5.25
CA HIS A 162 14.52 1.36 4.78
C HIS A 162 15.27 2.68 4.66
N GLU A 163 14.60 3.77 4.33
CA GLU A 163 15.25 5.03 3.97
C GLU A 163 14.45 6.25 4.50
N PRO A 164 15.09 7.42 4.59
CA PRO A 164 14.42 8.66 4.95
C PRO A 164 13.24 8.98 4.03
N ALA A 165 12.31 9.80 4.54
CA ALA A 165 11.16 10.27 3.78
C ALA A 165 11.57 11.03 2.51
N MET A 166 10.88 10.77 1.42
CA MET A 166 11.06 11.44 0.14
C MET A 166 9.84 12.30 -0.19
N GLU A 167 10.07 13.53 -0.70
CA GLU A 167 8.98 14.38 -1.19
C GLU A 167 8.30 13.71 -2.39
N LEU A 168 6.99 13.49 -2.28
CA LEU A 168 6.18 12.86 -3.33
C LEU A 168 5.58 13.94 -4.24
N LYS A 169 5.88 13.85 -5.54
CA LYS A 169 5.33 14.69 -6.61
C LYS A 169 4.60 13.80 -7.61
N LEU A 170 3.26 13.91 -7.69
CA LEU A 170 2.38 13.16 -8.59
C LEU A 170 1.74 14.08 -9.61
#